data_386f315dac5c71d946e2aacf6b4e42ae
#
_entry.id   386f315dac5c71d946e2aacf6b4e42ae
#
_cell.length_a   1.000
_cell.length_b   1.000
_cell.length_c   1.000
_cell.angle_alpha   90.00
_cell.angle_beta   90.00
_cell.angle_gamma   90.00
#
_symmetry.space_group_name_H-M   'P 1'
#
loop_
_entity.id
_entity.type
_entity.pdbx_description
1 polymer ?
#
loop_
_entity_poly.entity_id
_entity_poly.type
_entity_poly.pdbx_seq_one_letter_code
_entity_poly.pdbx_strand_id
1 'polypeptide(L)' 'MQPEQVIREHLNLCEQAHALLLRENNHLKHKGIPTSQEILDQKQDLLPLLDHSLVALKRL' A
#
# COMPACT_ATOMS: atom_id res chain seq x y z
N MET A 1 -14.86 15.44 -7.99
CA MET A 1 -14.64 14.39 -6.99
C MET A 1 -14.82 14.97 -5.59
N GLN A 2 -15.55 14.31 -4.73
CA GLN A 2 -15.81 14.84 -3.39
C GLN A 2 -14.61 14.57 -2.46
N PRO A 3 -14.28 15.54 -1.58
CA PRO A 3 -13.16 15.38 -0.67
C PRO A 3 -13.23 14.13 0.21
N GLU A 4 -14.43 13.79 0.68
CA GLU A 4 -14.61 12.60 1.52
C GLU A 4 -14.23 11.32 0.79
N GLN A 5 -14.57 11.22 -0.49
CA GLN A 5 -14.24 10.06 -1.29
C GLN A 5 -12.74 9.94 -1.49
N VAL A 6 -12.07 11.05 -1.75
CA VAL A 6 -10.60 11.07 -1.93
C VAL A 6 -9.91 10.60 -0.66
N ILE A 7 -10.33 11.12 0.48
CA ILE A 7 -9.75 10.74 1.77
C ILE A 7 -9.98 9.26 2.06
N ARG A 8 -11.19 8.77 1.81
CA ARG A 8 -11.54 7.38 2.04
C ARG A 8 -10.71 6.43 1.18
N GLU A 9 -10.54 6.77 -0.09
CA GLU A 9 -9.72 5.97 -0.99
C GLU A 9 -8.26 5.93 -0.55
N HIS A 10 -7.74 7.08 -0.10
CA HIS A 10 -6.38 7.15 0.40
C HIS A 10 -6.19 6.29 1.65
N LEU A 11 -7.13 6.36 2.59
CA LEU A 11 -7.09 5.54 3.80
C LEU A 11 -7.15 4.06 3.47
N ASN A 12 -7.98 3.68 2.51
CA ASN A 12 -8.08 2.29 2.08
C ASN A 12 -6.74 1.80 1.51
N LEU A 13 -6.07 2.61 0.70
CA LEU A 13 -4.77 2.26 0.15
C LEU A 13 -3.70 2.16 1.24
N CYS A 14 -3.76 3.04 2.23
CA CYS A 14 -2.85 2.97 3.38
C CYS A 14 -3.03 1.69 4.18
N GLU A 15 -4.28 1.25 4.36
CA GLU A 15 -4.57 -0.01 5.03
C GLU A 15 -4.01 -1.20 4.26
N GLN A 16 -4.13 -1.18 2.93
CA GLN A 16 -3.57 -2.22 2.08
C GLN A 16 -2.05 -2.26 2.19
N ALA A 17 -1.42 -1.09 2.19
CA ALA A 17 0.03 -0.98 2.32
C ALA A 17 0.48 -1.52 3.69
N HIS A 18 -0.25 -1.20 4.74
CA HIS A 18 0.05 -1.68 6.08
C HIS A 18 -0.05 -3.21 6.15
N ALA A 19 -1.11 -3.77 5.61
CA ALA A 19 -1.30 -5.22 5.57
C ALA A 19 -0.16 -5.90 4.81
N LEU A 20 0.28 -5.29 3.72
CA LEU A 20 1.37 -5.82 2.92
C LEU A 20 2.69 -5.81 3.69
N LEU A 21 2.96 -4.73 4.43
CA LEU A 21 4.14 -4.64 5.28
C LEU A 21 4.13 -5.69 6.39
N LEU A 22 2.97 -5.96 6.97
CA LEU A 22 2.84 -7.01 7.97
C LEU A 22 3.14 -8.39 7.38
N ARG A 23 2.65 -8.66 6.18
CA ARG A 23 2.93 -9.92 5.49
C ARG A 23 4.43 -10.06 5.20
N GLU A 24 5.06 -8.98 4.77
CA GLU A 24 6.50 -8.96 4.50
C GLU A 24 7.30 -9.25 5.76
N ASN A 25 6.95 -8.59 6.88
CA ASN A 25 7.60 -8.81 8.17
C ASN A 25 7.43 -10.25 8.64
N ASN A 26 6.23 -10.81 8.52
CA ASN A 26 5.97 -12.18 8.90
C ASN A 26 6.79 -13.15 8.05
N HIS A 27 6.90 -12.88 6.76
CA HIS A 27 7.69 -13.72 5.86
C HIS A 27 9.15 -13.75 6.28
N LEU A 28 9.75 -12.59 6.54
CA LEU A 28 11.12 -12.48 7.00
C LEU A 28 11.33 -13.15 8.35
N LYS A 29 10.39 -12.94 9.26
CA LYS A 29 10.51 -13.44 10.64
C LYS A 29 10.42 -14.94 10.71
N HIS A 30 9.51 -15.56 9.96
CA HIS A 30 9.24 -16.98 10.04
C HIS A 30 10.09 -17.82 9.08
N LYS A 31 10.45 -17.27 7.94
CA LYS A 31 11.19 -18.03 6.92
C LYS A 31 12.64 -17.61 6.79
N GLY A 32 13.00 -16.45 7.33
CA GLY A 32 14.37 -15.96 7.29
C GLY A 32 14.91 -15.68 5.89
N ILE A 33 14.02 -15.56 4.91
CA ILE A 33 14.37 -15.27 3.52
C ILE A 33 13.81 -13.94 3.09
N PRO A 34 14.36 -13.34 2.02
CA PRO A 34 13.86 -12.06 1.52
C PRO A 34 12.40 -12.14 1.09
N THR A 35 11.81 -10.97 0.89
CA THR A 35 10.44 -10.82 0.42
C THR A 35 10.16 -11.71 -0.80
N SER A 36 9.00 -12.38 -0.80
CA SER A 36 8.61 -13.22 -1.93
C SER A 36 8.29 -12.36 -3.16
N GLN A 37 8.36 -12.97 -4.34
CA GLN A 37 8.04 -12.27 -5.59
C GLN A 37 6.60 -11.78 -5.58
N GLU A 38 5.68 -12.57 -5.00
CA GLU A 38 4.28 -12.16 -4.90
C GLU A 38 4.12 -10.86 -4.11
N ILE A 39 4.81 -10.73 -3.00
CA ILE A 39 4.76 -9.51 -2.18
C ILE A 39 5.37 -8.33 -2.93
N LEU A 40 6.49 -8.56 -3.62
CA LEU A 40 7.12 -7.52 -4.43
C LEU A 40 6.21 -7.04 -5.54
N ASP A 41 5.50 -7.96 -6.21
CA ASP A 41 4.57 -7.61 -7.27
C ASP A 41 3.41 -6.78 -6.74
N GLN A 42 2.85 -7.17 -5.61
CA GLN A 42 1.78 -6.42 -4.96
C GLN A 42 2.24 -5.03 -4.56
N LYS A 43 3.46 -4.92 -4.06
CA LYS A 43 4.06 -3.65 -3.69
C LYS A 43 4.21 -2.73 -4.90
N GLN A 44 4.72 -3.27 -6.00
CA GLN A 44 4.91 -2.51 -7.23
C GLN A 44 3.58 -2.02 -7.81
N ASP A 45 2.52 -2.81 -7.67
CA ASP A 45 1.19 -2.41 -8.12
C ASP A 45 0.59 -1.33 -7.21
N LEU A 46 0.86 -1.42 -5.92
CA LEU A 46 0.28 -0.53 -4.93
C LEU A 46 0.94 0.85 -4.90
N LEU A 47 2.26 0.92 -5.07
CA LEU A 47 3.00 2.17 -4.96
C LEU A 47 2.50 3.27 -5.91
N PRO A 48 2.26 3.00 -7.20
CA PRO A 48 1.70 4.03 -8.09
C PRO A 48 0.33 4.51 -7.65
N LEU A 49 -0.49 3.62 -7.12
CA LEU A 49 -1.83 3.97 -6.63
C LEU A 49 -1.74 4.89 -5.42
N LEU A 50 -0.83 4.60 -4.50
CA LEU A 50 -0.60 5.45 -3.33
C LEU A 50 -0.10 6.83 -3.73
N ASP A 51 0.83 6.89 -4.66
CA ASP A 51 1.36 8.16 -5.14
C ASP A 51 0.27 9.00 -5.79
N HIS A 52 -0.53 8.39 -6.65
CA HIS A 52 -1.65 9.06 -7.31
C HIS A 52 -2.65 9.57 -6.28
N SER A 53 -2.98 8.76 -5.30
CA SER A 53 -3.91 9.12 -4.23
C SER A 53 -3.37 10.28 -3.40
N LEU A 54 -2.08 10.27 -3.10
CA LEU A 54 -1.44 11.35 -2.35
C LEU A 54 -1.51 12.67 -3.11
N VAL A 55 -1.26 12.65 -4.41
CA VAL A 55 -1.37 13.83 -5.26
C VAL A 55 -2.79 14.38 -5.24
N ALA A 56 -3.78 13.50 -5.36
CA ALA A 56 -5.18 13.90 -5.29
C ALA A 56 -5.51 14.55 -3.94
N LEU A 57 -4.98 13.99 -2.86
CA LEU A 57 -5.20 14.52 -1.52
C LEU A 57 -4.62 15.93 -1.37
N LYS A 58 -3.45 16.16 -1.94
CA LYS A 58 -2.80 17.47 -1.87
C LYS A 58 -3.54 18.55 -2.64
N ARG A 59 -4.41 18.16 -3.57
CA ARG A 59 -5.20 19.09 -4.37
C ARG A 59 -6.52 19.49 -3.71
N LEU A 60 -6.84 18.89 -2.58
CA LEU A 60 -8.01 19.28 -1.80
C LEU A 60 -7.76 20.63 -1.13
#